data_12b6f7ebd03cba8458ae9d26ff598ea4
#
_entry.id   12b6f7ebd03cba8458ae9d26ff598ea4
#
_cell.length_a   1.000
_cell.length_b   1.000
_cell.length_c   1.000
_cell.angle_alpha   90.00
_cell.angle_beta   90.00
_cell.angle_gamma   90.00
#
_symmetry.space_group_name_H-M   'P 1'
#
loop_
_entity.id
_entity.type
_entity.pdbx_description
1 polymer ?
#
loop_
_entity_poly.entity_id
_entity_poly.type
_entity_poly.pdbx_seq_one_letter_code
_entity_poly.pdbx_strand_id
1 'polypeptide(L)'
;MMQPTRRATLAGLGLTIPTLAGLSACGGGTQPSGGGGSPSSLSVWALTGAKQDTYEQSFNAWNEANPDNEFSMEFFANDSYKEKIRTAIGSGNAPTLVFNWAGGTLADYVANGSVVDLSGKVDEVLGRTIESIGLVGQVDGAQYGVPNNDTQPVILYYNTALFEEHSVTPPTTWDELMTAVETFSSAGITPISLAGQSVWPELMYIQYLTDRIGGEGVFQKAMAGEADAWSDPAITSALESIIELVDAGAFGNAFGSVSADAGADAALVHTGQAAMLLQGSWVYGTFKQDAPDFVADGNLGFLNFPAMDGGAGDPANVVGNPANYWSVSADADPEVQELAIQYLNEFNLNQEMVDSFLAMGAIPAVAGLEDSFAGLDDEDFLSFAYDMVLNAPHFQLSWDQALAPAPAQELLNNLSRIFLGEIQPDEFVTNMNATLDA
;
A
#
# COMPACT_ATOMS: atom_id res chain seq x y z
N MET A 1 -24.05 57.92 -24.03
CA MET A 1 -24.95 57.73 -25.22
C MET A 1 -25.38 56.28 -25.22
N MET A 2 -26.54 56.06 -24.73
CA MET A 2 -27.72 55.44 -25.29
C MET A 2 -27.65 53.93 -25.54
N GLN A 3 -28.32 53.21 -24.65
CA GLN A 3 -29.04 51.96 -24.95
C GLN A 3 -30.07 52.15 -26.09
N PRO A 4 -30.57 51.07 -26.72
CA PRO A 4 -31.86 50.61 -26.17
C PRO A 4 -32.06 49.07 -26.19
N THR A 5 -32.83 48.67 -25.23
CA THR A 5 -33.70 47.50 -25.05
C THR A 5 -34.61 47.20 -26.25
N ARG A 6 -34.95 45.89 -26.46
CA ARG A 6 -36.32 45.49 -26.84
C ARG A 6 -36.72 44.12 -26.32
N ARG A 7 -37.81 44.13 -25.59
CA ARG A 7 -38.72 43.05 -25.21
C ARG A 7 -39.64 42.66 -26.36
N ALA A 8 -40.22 41.52 -26.25
CA ALA A 8 -41.63 41.11 -26.63
C ALA A 8 -41.59 39.78 -27.41
N THR A 9 -42.46 38.81 -27.35
CA THR A 9 -43.78 38.65 -26.68
C THR A 9 -44.14 37.15 -26.73
N LEU A 10 -44.96 36.71 -25.78
CA LEU A 10 -45.70 35.45 -25.76
C LEU A 10 -46.73 35.35 -26.94
N ALA A 11 -46.90 34.11 -27.43
CA ALA A 11 -48.23 33.66 -27.93
C ALA A 11 -48.28 32.11 -27.76
N GLY A 12 -49.26 31.67 -27.00
CA GLY A 12 -49.70 30.31 -26.87
C GLY A 12 -50.80 29.95 -27.87
N LEU A 13 -51.11 28.67 -27.92
CA LEU A 13 -52.30 27.92 -28.38
C LEU A 13 -51.76 26.52 -28.78
N GLY A 14 -52.28 25.38 -28.46
CA GLY A 14 -53.54 24.94 -27.97
C GLY A 14 -53.58 23.43 -28.12
N LEU A 15 -54.31 22.77 -27.27
CA LEU A 15 -54.51 21.31 -27.17
C LEU A 15 -54.87 20.64 -28.51
N THR A 16 -54.33 19.40 -28.70
CA THR A 16 -55.14 18.25 -29.17
C THR A 16 -54.46 16.95 -28.78
N ILE A 17 -55.17 16.11 -28.04
CA ILE A 17 -54.87 14.68 -27.81
C ILE A 17 -55.46 13.89 -29.00
N PRO A 18 -54.76 12.86 -29.47
CA PRO A 18 -55.44 11.58 -29.66
C PRO A 18 -54.71 10.41 -29.01
N THR A 19 -55.44 9.68 -28.19
CA THR A 19 -55.25 8.30 -27.82
C THR A 19 -55.18 7.39 -29.03
N LEU A 20 -54.13 6.57 -29.13
CA LEU A 20 -54.22 5.28 -29.83
C LEU A 20 -53.22 4.26 -29.26
N ALA A 21 -53.75 3.06 -29.18
CA ALA A 21 -53.25 1.87 -28.50
C ALA A 21 -51.97 1.26 -29.05
N GLY A 22 -51.22 0.64 -28.14
CA GLY A 22 -50.59 -0.65 -28.21
C GLY A 22 -49.58 -0.98 -29.32
N LEU A 23 -48.33 -1.06 -28.93
CA LEU A 23 -47.38 -2.06 -29.51
C LEU A 23 -46.30 -2.34 -28.44
N SER A 24 -46.33 -3.55 -27.92
CA SER A 24 -45.29 -4.13 -27.09
C SER A 24 -44.00 -4.25 -27.90
N ALA A 25 -43.00 -3.45 -27.55
CA ALA A 25 -41.61 -3.68 -28.03
C ALA A 25 -40.76 -3.99 -26.81
N CYS A 26 -40.24 -5.23 -26.75
CA CYS A 26 -39.20 -5.66 -25.87
C CYS A 26 -37.97 -4.76 -26.04
N GLY A 27 -37.77 -3.86 -25.09
CA GLY A 27 -36.55 -3.13 -24.91
C GLY A 27 -35.90 -3.65 -23.66
N GLY A 28 -34.87 -4.50 -23.81
CA GLY A 28 -34.03 -4.95 -22.71
C GLY A 28 -33.32 -3.73 -22.12
N GLY A 29 -33.89 -3.17 -21.07
CA GLY A 29 -33.21 -2.31 -20.13
C GLY A 29 -32.43 -3.20 -19.19
N THR A 30 -31.12 -3.14 -19.26
CA THR A 30 -30.23 -3.65 -18.21
C THR A 30 -30.55 -2.83 -16.96
N GLN A 31 -31.42 -3.35 -16.10
CA GLN A 31 -31.46 -2.95 -14.70
C GLN A 31 -30.15 -3.39 -14.06
N PRO A 32 -29.52 -2.54 -13.24
CA PRO A 32 -28.53 -3.03 -12.31
C PRO A 32 -29.28 -3.99 -11.38
N SER A 33 -28.97 -5.27 -11.46
CA SER A 33 -29.47 -6.27 -10.52
C SER A 33 -28.83 -5.99 -9.15
N GLY A 34 -29.54 -5.22 -8.34
CA GLY A 34 -29.36 -5.20 -6.92
C GLY A 34 -30.03 -6.46 -6.34
N GLY A 35 -29.37 -7.58 -6.45
CA GLY A 35 -29.70 -8.82 -5.79
C GLY A 35 -28.54 -9.19 -4.91
N GLY A 36 -28.68 -9.04 -3.59
CA GLY A 36 -27.81 -9.69 -2.63
C GLY A 36 -27.99 -11.21 -2.75
N GLY A 37 -27.29 -11.82 -3.68
CA GLY A 37 -27.08 -13.24 -3.79
C GLY A 37 -25.59 -13.48 -3.59
N SER A 38 -25.23 -14.52 -2.85
CA SER A 38 -23.85 -14.98 -2.70
C SER A 38 -23.18 -15.04 -4.06
N PRO A 39 -21.88 -14.64 -4.18
CA PRO A 39 -21.13 -14.86 -5.41
C PRO A 39 -21.13 -16.34 -5.77
N SER A 40 -21.83 -16.69 -6.85
CA SER A 40 -21.91 -18.08 -7.37
C SER A 40 -20.81 -18.36 -8.39
N SER A 41 -19.85 -17.45 -8.57
CA SER A 41 -18.74 -17.55 -9.49
C SER A 41 -17.48 -16.99 -8.86
N LEU A 42 -16.34 -17.57 -9.22
CA LEU A 42 -15.03 -17.11 -8.77
C LEU A 42 -14.77 -15.67 -9.25
N SER A 43 -14.37 -14.83 -8.33
CA SER A 43 -14.03 -13.42 -8.62
C SER A 43 -12.88 -12.94 -7.74
N VAL A 44 -12.05 -12.07 -8.28
CA VAL A 44 -10.93 -11.48 -7.57
C VAL A 44 -10.79 -10.00 -7.92
N TRP A 45 -10.52 -9.19 -6.91
CA TRP A 45 -10.10 -7.82 -7.06
C TRP A 45 -8.68 -7.67 -6.54
N ALA A 46 -7.79 -7.09 -7.37
CA ALA A 46 -6.39 -6.87 -7.05
C ALA A 46 -5.97 -5.43 -7.37
N LEU A 47 -4.69 -5.13 -7.15
CA LEU A 47 -4.15 -3.80 -7.40
C LEU A 47 -3.57 -3.72 -8.82
N THR A 48 -3.75 -2.55 -9.47
CA THR A 48 -2.97 -2.15 -10.64
C THR A 48 -1.53 -1.87 -10.25
N GLY A 49 -0.64 -1.77 -11.23
CA GLY A 49 0.79 -1.49 -11.06
C GLY A 49 1.67 -2.62 -11.55
N ALA A 50 2.95 -2.59 -11.22
CA ALA A 50 3.95 -3.50 -11.76
C ALA A 50 3.63 -5.01 -11.58
N LYS A 51 2.87 -5.35 -10.52
CA LYS A 51 2.50 -6.76 -10.21
C LYS A 51 1.25 -7.27 -10.92
N GLN A 52 0.51 -6.40 -11.62
CA GLN A 52 -0.76 -6.78 -12.26
C GLN A 52 -0.58 -7.94 -13.22
N ASP A 53 0.43 -7.88 -14.10
CA ASP A 53 0.69 -8.93 -15.09
C ASP A 53 0.96 -10.29 -14.44
N THR A 54 1.65 -10.31 -13.29
CA THR A 54 1.91 -11.55 -12.54
C THR A 54 0.62 -12.16 -11.99
N TYR A 55 -0.28 -11.34 -11.45
CA TYR A 55 -1.59 -11.82 -11.01
C TYR A 55 -2.43 -12.31 -12.19
N GLU A 56 -2.48 -11.55 -13.29
CA GLU A 56 -3.21 -11.97 -14.50
C GLU A 56 -2.69 -13.31 -15.05
N GLN A 57 -1.38 -13.53 -15.10
CA GLN A 57 -0.77 -14.78 -15.51
C GLN A 57 -1.21 -15.94 -14.61
N SER A 58 -1.14 -15.78 -13.30
CA SER A 58 -1.51 -16.81 -12.32
C SER A 58 -3.00 -17.18 -12.42
N PHE A 59 -3.91 -16.20 -12.50
CA PHE A 59 -5.34 -16.45 -12.64
C PHE A 59 -5.71 -17.01 -14.02
N ASN A 60 -5.03 -16.60 -15.09
CA ASN A 60 -5.22 -17.17 -16.42
C ASN A 60 -4.76 -18.62 -16.49
N ALA A 61 -3.65 -18.97 -15.83
CA ALA A 61 -3.20 -20.36 -15.73
C ALA A 61 -4.24 -21.24 -15.01
N TRP A 62 -4.87 -20.73 -13.95
CA TRP A 62 -6.01 -21.40 -13.32
C TRP A 62 -7.18 -21.56 -14.30
N ASN A 63 -7.57 -20.48 -15.00
CA ASN A 63 -8.70 -20.47 -15.92
C ASN A 63 -8.50 -21.48 -17.06
N GLU A 64 -7.28 -21.57 -17.61
CA GLU A 64 -6.94 -22.57 -18.63
C GLU A 64 -7.05 -24.00 -18.10
N ALA A 65 -6.66 -24.24 -16.84
CA ALA A 65 -6.75 -25.56 -16.22
C ALA A 65 -8.19 -25.89 -15.76
N ASN A 66 -9.03 -24.89 -15.50
CA ASN A 66 -10.38 -25.04 -14.93
C ASN A 66 -11.44 -24.26 -15.72
N PRO A 67 -11.70 -24.58 -17.01
CA PRO A 67 -12.55 -23.77 -17.89
C PRO A 67 -14.03 -23.70 -17.48
N ASP A 68 -14.46 -24.58 -16.58
CA ASP A 68 -15.83 -24.56 -16.02
C ASP A 68 -15.91 -23.66 -14.76
N ASN A 69 -14.78 -23.22 -14.21
CA ASN A 69 -14.67 -22.48 -12.93
C ASN A 69 -13.62 -21.35 -13.07
N GLU A 70 -13.83 -20.45 -14.01
CA GLU A 70 -12.92 -19.34 -14.29
C GLU A 70 -13.05 -18.20 -13.26
N PHE A 71 -11.92 -17.60 -12.85
CA PHE A 71 -11.91 -16.32 -12.13
C PHE A 71 -12.24 -15.18 -13.09
N SER A 72 -13.16 -14.31 -12.66
CA SER A 72 -13.28 -12.96 -13.20
C SER A 72 -12.36 -12.02 -12.40
N MET A 73 -11.54 -11.23 -13.12
CA MET A 73 -10.54 -10.35 -12.52
C MET A 73 -10.91 -8.89 -12.72
N GLU A 74 -10.79 -8.08 -11.66
CA GLU A 74 -10.85 -6.63 -11.72
C GLU A 74 -9.64 -6.03 -10.99
N PHE A 75 -9.06 -4.96 -11.55
CA PHE A 75 -7.89 -4.30 -10.98
C PHE A 75 -8.19 -2.83 -10.68
N PHE A 76 -7.70 -2.34 -9.55
CA PHE A 76 -7.94 -0.98 -9.07
C PHE A 76 -6.65 -0.37 -8.56
N ALA A 77 -6.51 0.95 -8.68
CA ALA A 77 -5.48 1.69 -7.98
C ALA A 77 -5.66 1.55 -6.46
N ASN A 78 -4.56 1.53 -5.71
CA ASN A 78 -4.53 1.18 -4.29
C ASN A 78 -5.53 1.99 -3.44
N ASP A 79 -5.57 3.32 -3.60
CA ASP A 79 -6.43 4.17 -2.79
C ASP A 79 -7.92 3.92 -3.11
N SER A 80 -8.26 3.78 -4.38
CA SER A 80 -9.64 3.44 -4.79
C SER A 80 -10.03 2.01 -4.41
N TYR A 81 -9.09 1.06 -4.39
CA TYR A 81 -9.33 -0.30 -3.92
C TYR A 81 -9.76 -0.29 -2.44
N LYS A 82 -9.01 0.41 -1.57
CA LYS A 82 -9.29 0.47 -0.12
C LYS A 82 -10.72 0.96 0.17
N GLU A 83 -11.19 1.97 -0.55
CA GLU A 83 -12.56 2.47 -0.41
C GLU A 83 -13.60 1.48 -0.92
N LYS A 84 -13.33 0.88 -2.09
CA LYS A 84 -14.24 -0.04 -2.76
C LYS A 84 -14.41 -1.34 -1.99
N ILE A 85 -13.32 -1.95 -1.52
CA ILE A 85 -13.38 -3.23 -0.80
C ILE A 85 -14.10 -3.10 0.54
N ARG A 86 -13.87 -2.02 1.28
CA ARG A 86 -14.59 -1.73 2.52
C ARG A 86 -16.11 -1.66 2.30
N THR A 87 -16.53 -0.98 1.23
CA THR A 87 -17.94 -0.87 0.86
C THR A 87 -18.51 -2.23 0.44
N ALA A 88 -17.77 -3.01 -0.33
CA ALA A 88 -18.19 -4.31 -0.82
C ALA A 88 -18.37 -5.32 0.33
N ILE A 89 -17.41 -5.39 1.24
CA ILE A 89 -17.50 -6.23 2.46
C ILE A 89 -18.69 -5.82 3.31
N GLY A 90 -18.85 -4.52 3.60
CA GLY A 90 -19.96 -4.02 4.40
C GLY A 90 -21.36 -4.24 3.80
N SER A 91 -21.45 -4.51 2.50
CA SER A 91 -22.71 -4.78 1.78
C SER A 91 -22.90 -6.24 1.35
N GLY A 92 -21.99 -7.16 1.72
CA GLY A 92 -22.05 -8.57 1.33
C GLY A 92 -21.85 -8.81 -0.18
N ASN A 93 -21.06 -7.95 -0.84
CA ASN A 93 -20.76 -8.02 -2.29
C ASN A 93 -19.26 -8.07 -2.56
N ALA A 94 -18.48 -8.55 -1.60
CA ALA A 94 -17.04 -8.72 -1.78
C ALA A 94 -16.73 -9.78 -2.85
N PRO A 95 -15.59 -9.66 -3.58
CA PRO A 95 -15.12 -10.73 -4.46
C PRO A 95 -14.81 -12.00 -3.66
N THR A 96 -14.73 -13.14 -4.35
CA THR A 96 -14.40 -14.43 -3.70
C THR A 96 -13.04 -14.38 -3.02
N LEU A 97 -12.02 -13.85 -3.72
CA LEU A 97 -10.72 -13.55 -3.15
C LEU A 97 -10.62 -12.05 -2.83
N VAL A 98 -10.42 -11.76 -1.55
CA VAL A 98 -10.28 -10.42 -0.98
C VAL A 98 -8.81 -10.13 -0.77
N PHE A 99 -8.28 -9.17 -1.52
CA PHE A 99 -6.93 -8.64 -1.30
C PHE A 99 -6.90 -7.77 -0.04
N ASN A 100 -5.94 -8.01 0.85
CA ASN A 100 -5.80 -7.22 2.08
C ASN A 100 -4.33 -7.15 2.55
N TRP A 101 -4.10 -6.38 3.62
CA TRP A 101 -2.79 -6.12 4.20
C TRP A 101 -2.60 -6.80 5.57
N ALA A 102 -3.48 -7.74 5.93
CA ALA A 102 -3.54 -8.35 7.27
C ALA A 102 -3.80 -7.33 8.39
N GLY A 103 -3.25 -7.57 9.60
CA GLY A 103 -3.33 -6.66 10.73
C GLY A 103 -4.76 -6.35 11.21
N GLY A 104 -4.99 -5.11 11.63
CA GLY A 104 -6.26 -4.66 12.20
C GLY A 104 -7.43 -4.72 11.23
N THR A 105 -7.19 -4.48 9.94
CA THR A 105 -8.23 -4.61 8.90
C THR A 105 -8.69 -6.07 8.75
N LEU A 106 -7.76 -7.02 8.74
CA LEU A 106 -8.11 -8.45 8.71
C LEU A 106 -8.84 -8.87 9.99
N ALA A 107 -8.39 -8.39 11.15
CA ALA A 107 -9.06 -8.65 12.42
C ALA A 107 -10.51 -8.13 12.43
N ASP A 108 -10.76 -6.94 11.83
CA ASP A 108 -12.13 -6.42 11.65
C ASP A 108 -12.97 -7.30 10.73
N TYR A 109 -12.42 -7.79 9.62
CA TYR A 109 -13.11 -8.73 8.72
C TYR A 109 -13.48 -10.03 9.44
N VAL A 110 -12.59 -10.56 10.28
CA VAL A 110 -12.83 -11.76 11.10
C VAL A 110 -13.91 -11.50 12.15
N ALA A 111 -13.82 -10.39 12.87
CA ALA A 111 -14.79 -10.02 13.90
C ALA A 111 -16.23 -9.86 13.34
N ASN A 112 -16.34 -9.38 12.09
CA ASN A 112 -17.61 -9.23 11.38
C ASN A 112 -18.07 -10.50 10.66
N GLY A 113 -17.27 -11.60 10.69
CA GLY A 113 -17.58 -12.85 10.00
C GLY A 113 -17.55 -12.74 8.47
N SER A 114 -16.77 -11.80 7.92
CA SER A 114 -16.73 -11.51 6.48
C SER A 114 -15.77 -12.41 5.70
N VAL A 115 -14.88 -13.11 6.40
CA VAL A 115 -13.86 -13.99 5.79
C VAL A 115 -13.87 -15.38 6.45
N VAL A 116 -13.47 -16.40 5.69
CA VAL A 116 -13.49 -17.80 6.07
C VAL A 116 -12.26 -18.18 6.88
N ASP A 117 -12.42 -19.02 7.91
CA ASP A 117 -11.31 -19.70 8.59
C ASP A 117 -10.67 -20.72 7.63
N LEU A 118 -9.39 -20.48 7.31
CA LEU A 118 -8.56 -21.26 6.40
C LEU A 118 -7.65 -22.26 7.14
N SER A 119 -7.72 -22.37 8.46
CA SER A 119 -6.86 -23.24 9.27
C SER A 119 -6.92 -24.69 8.80
N GLY A 120 -5.76 -25.28 8.50
CA GLY A 120 -5.64 -26.65 7.99
C GLY A 120 -6.13 -26.87 6.55
N LYS A 121 -6.50 -25.80 5.83
CA LYS A 121 -6.97 -25.87 4.45
C LYS A 121 -5.96 -25.31 3.44
N VAL A 122 -4.99 -24.53 3.89
CA VAL A 122 -3.99 -23.81 3.07
C VAL A 122 -2.55 -24.19 3.45
N ASP A 123 -2.37 -25.38 3.99
CA ASP A 123 -1.08 -25.86 4.49
C ASP A 123 -0.02 -25.99 3.38
N GLU A 124 -0.45 -26.28 2.14
CA GLU A 124 0.47 -26.40 0.99
C GLU A 124 1.11 -25.07 0.63
N VAL A 125 0.32 -24.00 0.51
CA VAL A 125 0.86 -22.67 0.21
C VAL A 125 1.63 -22.11 1.39
N LEU A 126 1.16 -22.29 2.63
CA LEU A 126 1.88 -21.84 3.82
C LEU A 126 3.22 -22.58 4.00
N GLY A 127 3.28 -23.86 3.61
CA GLY A 127 4.50 -24.66 3.69
C GLY A 127 5.64 -24.18 2.77
N ARG A 128 5.35 -23.39 1.74
CA ARG A 128 6.37 -22.76 0.88
C ARG A 128 6.65 -21.30 1.21
N THR A 129 5.84 -20.66 2.06
CA THR A 129 6.06 -19.27 2.46
C THR A 129 7.07 -19.16 3.61
N ILE A 130 7.62 -17.96 3.80
CA ILE A 130 8.38 -17.61 5.01
C ILE A 130 7.42 -17.71 6.20
N GLU A 131 7.73 -18.56 7.19
CA GLU A 131 6.82 -18.87 8.29
C GLU A 131 6.33 -17.61 9.04
N SER A 132 7.23 -16.69 9.38
CA SER A 132 6.87 -15.45 10.07
C SER A 132 5.89 -14.59 9.27
N ILE A 133 5.96 -14.60 7.94
CA ILE A 133 5.05 -13.87 7.05
C ILE A 133 3.70 -14.59 6.98
N GLY A 134 3.69 -15.91 6.89
CA GLY A 134 2.46 -16.71 6.94
C GLY A 134 1.66 -16.46 8.23
N LEU A 135 2.36 -16.36 9.37
CA LEU A 135 1.74 -16.11 10.68
C LEU A 135 1.04 -14.74 10.80
N VAL A 136 1.46 -13.73 10.04
CA VAL A 136 0.78 -12.40 10.04
C VAL A 136 -0.65 -12.50 9.50
N GLY A 137 -0.96 -13.50 8.68
CA GLY A 137 -2.32 -13.79 8.21
C GLY A 137 -3.24 -14.43 9.26
N GLN A 138 -2.79 -14.59 10.51
CA GLN A 138 -3.58 -15.15 11.61
C GLN A 138 -4.28 -14.04 12.43
N VAL A 139 -5.46 -14.39 12.91
CA VAL A 139 -6.21 -13.63 13.92
C VAL A 139 -6.60 -14.62 15.02
N ASP A 140 -6.24 -14.32 16.27
CA ASP A 140 -6.48 -15.17 17.44
C ASP A 140 -5.99 -16.63 17.27
N GLY A 141 -4.90 -16.80 16.50
CA GLY A 141 -4.27 -18.10 16.25
C GLY A 141 -4.94 -18.96 15.17
N ALA A 142 -5.98 -18.48 14.50
CA ALA A 142 -6.59 -19.09 13.33
C ALA A 142 -6.19 -18.37 12.03
N GLN A 143 -6.03 -19.12 10.93
CA GLN A 143 -5.56 -18.58 9.65
C GLN A 143 -6.72 -18.00 8.84
N TYR A 144 -6.60 -16.72 8.43
CA TYR A 144 -7.61 -16.03 7.61
C TYR A 144 -7.00 -15.35 6.37
N GLY A 145 -5.70 -15.11 6.36
CA GLY A 145 -4.98 -14.52 5.24
C GLY A 145 -3.84 -15.40 4.77
N VAL A 146 -3.65 -15.50 3.46
CA VAL A 146 -2.54 -16.23 2.82
C VAL A 146 -1.67 -15.22 2.08
N PRO A 147 -0.34 -15.17 2.31
CA PRO A 147 0.55 -14.29 1.55
C PRO A 147 0.36 -14.46 0.05
N ASN A 148 0.35 -13.37 -0.70
CA ASN A 148 0.05 -13.43 -2.13
C ASN A 148 1.11 -12.79 -3.05
N ASN A 149 2.11 -12.15 -2.46
CA ASN A 149 3.13 -11.46 -3.24
C ASN A 149 4.49 -11.40 -2.51
N ASP A 150 5.19 -10.28 -2.67
CA ASP A 150 6.53 -10.04 -2.18
C ASP A 150 6.55 -9.46 -0.76
N THR A 151 7.72 -9.56 -0.12
CA THR A 151 8.04 -8.79 1.09
C THR A 151 8.25 -7.33 0.73
N GLN A 152 7.81 -6.42 1.57
CA GLN A 152 7.71 -5.00 1.25
C GLN A 152 8.37 -4.12 2.33
N PRO A 153 9.69 -4.23 2.55
CA PRO A 153 10.42 -3.30 3.40
C PRO A 153 10.39 -1.89 2.80
N VAL A 154 10.33 -0.88 3.66
CA VAL A 154 10.47 0.53 3.24
C VAL A 154 11.95 0.87 3.14
N ILE A 155 12.33 1.43 1.99
CA ILE A 155 13.71 1.67 1.54
C ILE A 155 13.85 3.16 1.20
N LEU A 156 14.99 3.76 1.51
CA LEU A 156 15.35 5.07 1.03
C LEU A 156 16.08 4.94 -0.31
N TYR A 157 15.40 5.30 -1.39
CA TYR A 157 15.95 5.37 -2.74
C TYR A 157 16.60 6.72 -3.02
N TYR A 158 17.60 6.76 -3.89
CA TYR A 158 18.23 8.01 -4.29
C TYR A 158 18.74 7.98 -5.74
N ASN A 159 18.80 9.14 -6.37
CA ASN A 159 19.36 9.32 -7.70
C ASN A 159 20.88 9.48 -7.59
N THR A 160 21.64 8.45 -7.95
CA THR A 160 23.11 8.43 -7.81
C THR A 160 23.79 9.53 -8.60
N ALA A 161 23.28 9.86 -9.80
CA ALA A 161 23.84 10.90 -10.64
C ALA A 161 23.72 12.29 -10.00
N LEU A 162 22.59 12.61 -9.34
CA LEU A 162 22.43 13.87 -8.59
C LEU A 162 23.36 13.92 -7.37
N PHE A 163 23.53 12.80 -6.67
CA PHE A 163 24.43 12.72 -5.52
C PHE A 163 25.89 12.96 -5.95
N GLU A 164 26.33 12.37 -7.06
CA GLU A 164 27.65 12.59 -7.64
C GLU A 164 27.85 14.03 -8.11
N GLU A 165 26.88 14.60 -8.86
CA GLU A 165 26.93 15.97 -9.38
C GLU A 165 27.10 16.99 -8.26
N HIS A 166 26.38 16.81 -7.14
CA HIS A 166 26.41 17.72 -6.00
C HIS A 166 27.41 17.32 -4.91
N SER A 167 28.19 16.24 -5.14
CA SER A 167 29.19 15.71 -4.19
C SER A 167 28.58 15.39 -2.81
N VAL A 168 27.35 14.87 -2.79
CA VAL A 168 26.65 14.41 -1.59
C VAL A 168 26.93 12.92 -1.39
N THR A 169 27.26 12.53 -0.17
CA THR A 169 27.35 11.11 0.19
C THR A 169 25.98 10.60 0.59
N PRO A 170 25.55 9.38 0.17
CA PRO A 170 24.30 8.81 0.62
C PRO A 170 24.22 8.75 2.15
N PRO A 171 23.13 9.27 2.77
CA PRO A 171 23.05 9.46 4.22
C PRO A 171 22.84 8.15 4.97
N THR A 172 23.63 7.93 6.01
CA THR A 172 23.51 6.81 6.94
C THR A 172 23.05 7.25 8.34
N THR A 173 23.13 8.56 8.60
CA THR A 173 22.67 9.20 9.84
C THR A 173 21.68 10.32 9.51
N TRP A 174 20.90 10.73 10.54
CA TRP A 174 19.96 11.85 10.43
C TRP A 174 20.65 13.15 10.03
N ASP A 175 21.78 13.48 10.65
CA ASP A 175 22.54 14.70 10.35
C ASP A 175 23.03 14.71 8.89
N GLU A 176 23.43 13.56 8.37
CA GLU A 176 23.82 13.43 6.95
C GLU A 176 22.60 13.61 6.03
N LEU A 177 21.43 13.07 6.40
CA LEU A 177 20.18 13.29 5.67
C LEU A 177 19.81 14.78 5.63
N MET A 178 19.86 15.47 6.77
CA MET A 178 19.58 16.92 6.83
C MET A 178 20.58 17.74 6.03
N THR A 179 21.87 17.35 6.00
CA THR A 179 22.89 17.95 5.15
C THR A 179 22.58 17.76 3.65
N ALA A 180 22.11 16.57 3.26
CA ALA A 180 21.67 16.29 1.89
C ALA A 180 20.43 17.13 1.53
N VAL A 181 19.46 17.23 2.43
CA VAL A 181 18.26 18.08 2.28
C VAL A 181 18.65 19.53 2.02
N GLU A 182 19.55 20.11 2.84
CA GLU A 182 19.99 21.49 2.68
C GLU A 182 20.73 21.70 1.33
N THR A 183 21.56 20.74 0.93
CA THR A 183 22.34 20.79 -0.31
C THR A 183 21.43 20.80 -1.53
N PHE A 184 20.48 19.86 -1.63
CA PHE A 184 19.59 19.77 -2.78
C PHE A 184 18.58 20.91 -2.80
N SER A 185 18.02 21.30 -1.66
CA SER A 185 17.15 22.47 -1.55
C SER A 185 17.85 23.75 -2.05
N SER A 186 19.11 23.97 -1.66
CA SER A 186 19.92 25.10 -2.10
C SER A 186 20.22 25.06 -3.62
N ALA A 187 20.29 23.87 -4.21
CA ALA A 187 20.46 23.66 -5.64
C ALA A 187 19.15 23.82 -6.44
N GLY A 188 18.00 23.98 -5.76
CA GLY A 188 16.68 24.07 -6.39
C GLY A 188 16.11 22.72 -6.83
N ILE A 189 16.65 21.63 -6.30
CA ILE A 189 16.19 20.25 -6.49
C ILE A 189 15.34 19.87 -5.29
N THR A 190 14.19 19.22 -5.50
CA THR A 190 13.41 18.66 -4.38
C THR A 190 14.25 17.60 -3.66
N PRO A 191 14.60 17.77 -2.37
CA PRO A 191 15.45 16.81 -1.69
C PRO A 191 14.86 15.41 -1.63
N ILE A 192 13.58 15.31 -1.24
CA ILE A 192 12.88 14.03 -1.07
C ILE A 192 11.51 14.11 -1.76
N SER A 193 11.23 13.21 -2.67
CA SER A 193 9.90 13.05 -3.23
C SER A 193 8.95 12.46 -2.19
N LEU A 194 7.75 13.04 -2.06
CA LEU A 194 6.71 12.55 -1.14
C LEU A 194 5.35 12.59 -1.83
N ALA A 195 4.66 11.46 -1.85
CA ALA A 195 3.31 11.36 -2.39
C ALA A 195 2.25 11.73 -1.34
N GLY A 196 2.20 13.03 -0.95
CA GLY A 196 1.30 13.52 0.09
C GLY A 196 -0.19 13.49 -0.29
N GLN A 197 -0.53 13.43 -1.59
CA GLN A 197 -1.93 13.23 -2.00
C GLN A 197 -2.47 11.87 -1.55
N SER A 198 -1.63 10.85 -1.53
CA SER A 198 -1.99 9.49 -1.08
C SER A 198 -1.97 9.35 0.44
N VAL A 199 -1.39 10.28 1.17
CA VAL A 199 -1.27 10.39 2.63
C VAL A 199 -0.46 9.24 3.27
N TRP A 200 -0.76 7.98 2.97
CA TRP A 200 -0.09 6.82 3.59
C TRP A 200 1.45 6.80 3.45
N PRO A 201 2.11 7.39 2.43
CA PRO A 201 3.57 7.46 2.42
C PRO A 201 4.16 8.32 3.55
N GLU A 202 3.39 9.25 4.11
CA GLU A 202 3.78 10.07 5.25
C GLU A 202 4.03 9.22 6.51
N LEU A 203 3.33 8.06 6.65
CA LEU A 203 3.52 7.13 7.77
C LEU A 203 4.94 6.59 7.88
N MET A 204 5.63 6.38 6.77
CA MET A 204 6.96 5.80 6.75
C MET A 204 7.96 6.60 7.58
N TYR A 205 7.77 7.92 7.64
CA TYR A 205 8.61 8.82 8.44
C TYR A 205 8.35 8.66 9.93
N ILE A 206 7.10 8.76 10.38
CA ILE A 206 6.81 8.64 11.82
C ILE A 206 7.16 7.24 12.35
N GLN A 207 6.98 6.20 11.54
CA GLN A 207 7.30 4.82 11.90
C GLN A 207 8.80 4.64 12.10
N TYR A 208 9.62 5.01 11.12
CA TYR A 208 11.07 4.91 11.24
C TYR A 208 11.62 5.83 12.32
N LEU A 209 11.19 7.08 12.37
CA LEU A 209 11.69 8.03 13.38
C LEU A 209 11.34 7.58 14.79
N THR A 210 10.11 7.12 15.03
CA THR A 210 9.72 6.59 16.35
C THR A 210 10.54 5.36 16.73
N ASP A 211 10.76 4.43 15.80
CA ASP A 211 11.60 3.25 16.02
C ASP A 211 13.04 3.66 16.30
N ARG A 212 13.65 4.48 15.48
CA ARG A 212 15.05 4.93 15.64
C ARG A 212 15.27 5.67 16.97
N ILE A 213 14.32 6.50 17.39
CA ILE A 213 14.42 7.31 18.61
C ILE A 213 14.14 6.47 19.86
N GLY A 214 13.04 5.72 19.87
CA GLY A 214 12.52 5.06 21.08
C GLY A 214 12.58 3.52 21.08
N GLY A 215 12.88 2.92 19.95
CA GLY A 215 12.88 1.47 19.74
C GLY A 215 11.48 0.91 19.45
N GLU A 216 11.45 -0.36 19.09
CA GLU A 216 10.25 -1.11 18.68
C GLU A 216 9.11 -1.10 19.70
N GLY A 217 9.45 -1.06 21.00
CA GLY A 217 8.47 -1.12 22.09
C GLY A 217 7.52 0.07 22.17
N VAL A 218 7.85 1.21 21.53
CA VAL A 218 7.01 2.41 21.61
C VAL A 218 5.65 2.16 20.95
N PHE A 219 5.63 1.71 19.72
CA PHE A 219 4.38 1.44 19.01
C PHE A 219 3.65 0.22 19.55
N GLN A 220 4.37 -0.78 20.07
CA GLN A 220 3.77 -1.97 20.69
C GLN A 220 2.82 -1.61 21.84
N LYS A 221 3.11 -0.56 22.63
CA LYS A 221 2.20 -0.06 23.66
C LYS A 221 0.90 0.49 23.09
N ALA A 222 0.98 1.24 21.98
CA ALA A 222 -0.21 1.74 21.29
C ALA A 222 -1.05 0.60 20.72
N MET A 223 -0.41 -0.41 20.14
CA MET A 223 -1.06 -1.64 19.67
C MET A 223 -1.74 -2.43 20.79
N ALA A 224 -1.15 -2.43 21.98
CA ALA A 224 -1.72 -3.08 23.15
C ALA A 224 -2.85 -2.27 23.80
N GLY A 225 -3.17 -1.08 23.29
CA GLY A 225 -4.17 -0.18 23.87
C GLY A 225 -3.79 0.34 25.26
N GLU A 226 -2.48 0.45 25.55
CA GLU A 226 -2.04 0.98 26.83
C GLU A 226 -2.46 2.45 26.96
N ALA A 227 -2.92 2.83 28.16
CA ALA A 227 -3.34 4.20 28.42
C ALA A 227 -2.18 5.19 28.16
N ASP A 228 -2.50 6.30 27.49
CA ASP A 228 -1.55 7.36 27.13
C ASP A 228 -0.35 6.88 26.27
N ALA A 229 -0.47 5.74 25.57
CA ALA A 229 0.63 5.18 24.79
C ALA A 229 1.18 6.14 23.73
N TRP A 230 0.34 6.99 23.15
CA TRP A 230 0.76 7.99 22.17
C TRP A 230 1.50 9.18 22.79
N SER A 231 1.52 9.29 24.14
CA SER A 231 2.30 10.31 24.87
C SER A 231 3.77 9.92 25.09
N ASP A 232 4.24 8.81 24.50
CA ASP A 232 5.66 8.44 24.59
C ASP A 232 6.53 9.56 23.99
N PRO A 233 7.58 10.04 24.69
CA PRO A 233 8.43 11.13 24.21
C PRO A 233 9.05 10.86 22.82
N ALA A 234 9.28 9.60 22.46
CA ALA A 234 9.82 9.26 21.15
C ALA A 234 8.86 9.61 20.02
N ILE A 235 7.54 9.50 20.22
CA ILE A 235 6.53 9.91 19.24
C ILE A 235 6.56 11.43 19.04
N THR A 236 6.60 12.21 20.14
CA THR A 236 6.72 13.67 20.05
C THR A 236 7.98 14.07 19.31
N SER A 237 9.13 13.47 19.65
CA SER A 237 10.41 13.76 18.97
C SER A 237 10.39 13.33 17.48
N ALA A 238 9.72 12.23 17.13
CA ALA A 238 9.54 11.83 15.73
C ALA A 238 8.72 12.86 14.95
N LEU A 239 7.64 13.38 15.52
CA LEU A 239 6.83 14.44 14.92
C LEU A 239 7.61 15.76 14.78
N GLU A 240 8.43 16.12 15.77
CA GLU A 240 9.33 17.28 15.70
C GLU A 240 10.35 17.12 14.56
N SER A 241 10.92 15.93 14.37
CA SER A 241 11.83 15.63 13.25
C SER A 241 11.13 15.71 11.88
N ILE A 242 9.85 15.31 11.79
CA ILE A 242 9.04 15.51 10.58
C ILE A 242 8.86 17.00 10.29
N ILE A 243 8.53 17.79 11.31
CA ILE A 243 8.39 19.25 11.16
C ILE A 243 9.72 19.86 10.72
N GLU A 244 10.85 19.41 11.26
CA GLU A 244 12.19 19.85 10.83
C GLU A 244 12.43 19.60 9.34
N LEU A 245 12.06 18.42 8.81
CA LEU A 245 12.13 18.13 7.37
C LEU A 245 11.24 19.07 6.56
N VAL A 246 10.00 19.29 6.99
CA VAL A 246 9.05 20.19 6.31
C VAL A 246 9.60 21.61 6.27
N ASP A 247 10.07 22.13 7.40
CA ASP A 247 10.61 23.49 7.54
C ASP A 247 11.90 23.69 6.73
N ALA A 248 12.72 22.63 6.59
CA ALA A 248 13.90 22.64 5.72
C ALA A 248 13.53 22.54 4.22
N GLY A 249 12.26 22.39 3.87
CA GLY A 249 11.79 22.28 2.48
C GLY A 249 12.09 20.91 1.85
N ALA A 250 12.27 19.87 2.65
CA ALA A 250 12.66 18.53 2.17
C ALA A 250 11.74 18.00 1.07
N PHE A 251 10.44 18.26 1.16
CA PHE A 251 9.43 17.70 0.25
C PHE A 251 9.00 18.66 -0.88
N GLY A 252 9.55 19.89 -0.91
CA GLY A 252 9.10 20.95 -1.80
C GLY A 252 7.66 21.40 -1.47
N ASN A 253 7.12 22.35 -2.26
CA ASN A 253 5.83 22.97 -1.96
C ASN A 253 4.62 22.22 -2.56
N ALA A 254 4.83 21.21 -3.39
CA ALA A 254 3.79 20.56 -4.16
C ALA A 254 3.52 19.10 -3.75
N PHE A 255 4.14 18.61 -2.69
CA PHE A 255 4.02 17.21 -2.28
C PHE A 255 2.57 16.76 -2.06
N GLY A 256 1.70 17.62 -1.52
CA GLY A 256 0.27 17.35 -1.33
C GLY A 256 -0.52 17.09 -2.64
N SER A 257 0.09 17.28 -3.81
CA SER A 257 -0.52 16.96 -5.12
C SER A 257 0.18 15.80 -5.85
N VAL A 258 1.19 15.20 -5.25
CA VAL A 258 1.89 14.01 -5.79
C VAL A 258 1.14 12.76 -5.37
N SER A 259 0.82 11.89 -6.32
CA SER A 259 0.10 10.63 -6.10
C SER A 259 1.03 9.43 -6.25
N ALA A 260 1.05 8.54 -5.25
CA ALA A 260 1.75 7.27 -5.32
C ALA A 260 1.10 6.31 -6.34
N ASP A 261 -0.24 6.27 -6.40
CA ASP A 261 -0.99 5.44 -7.35
C ASP A 261 -0.68 5.73 -8.82
N ALA A 262 -0.23 6.96 -9.11
CA ALA A 262 0.18 7.38 -10.44
C ALA A 262 1.68 7.21 -10.70
N GLY A 263 2.47 6.68 -9.73
CA GLY A 263 3.92 6.60 -9.80
C GLY A 263 4.62 7.96 -9.86
N ALA A 264 3.91 9.05 -9.48
CA ALA A 264 4.41 10.40 -9.65
C ALA A 264 5.60 10.70 -8.72
N ASP A 265 5.64 10.07 -7.55
CA ASP A 265 6.75 10.16 -6.60
C ASP A 265 8.04 9.52 -7.16
N ALA A 266 7.98 8.34 -7.74
CA ALA A 266 9.09 7.70 -8.43
C ALA A 266 9.53 8.49 -9.67
N ALA A 267 8.56 9.05 -10.42
CA ALA A 267 8.84 9.84 -11.61
C ALA A 267 9.67 11.10 -11.31
N LEU A 268 9.45 11.76 -10.17
CA LEU A 268 10.27 12.90 -9.76
C LEU A 268 11.75 12.51 -9.57
N VAL A 269 12.03 11.29 -9.10
CA VAL A 269 13.42 10.82 -8.87
C VAL A 269 14.10 10.47 -10.19
N HIS A 270 13.49 9.61 -11.03
CA HIS A 270 14.15 9.16 -12.27
C HIS A 270 14.26 10.27 -13.32
N THR A 271 13.43 11.32 -13.22
CA THR A 271 13.56 12.51 -14.09
C THR A 271 14.50 13.58 -13.54
N GLY A 272 15.13 13.34 -12.37
CA GLY A 272 16.08 14.26 -11.74
C GLY A 272 15.42 15.50 -11.10
N GLN A 273 14.11 15.48 -10.87
CA GLN A 273 13.41 16.57 -10.18
C GLN A 273 13.47 16.42 -8.66
N ALA A 274 13.63 15.20 -8.16
CA ALA A 274 13.89 14.92 -6.76
C ALA A 274 15.14 14.04 -6.60
N ALA A 275 15.84 14.21 -5.47
CA ALA A 275 17.09 13.50 -5.23
C ALA A 275 16.85 12.16 -4.52
N MET A 276 15.84 12.05 -3.66
CA MET A 276 15.54 10.87 -2.84
C MET A 276 14.05 10.56 -2.85
N LEU A 277 13.71 9.31 -2.41
CA LEU A 277 12.34 8.84 -2.17
C LEU A 277 12.36 7.79 -1.05
N LEU A 278 11.58 8.00 0.01
CA LEU A 278 11.31 6.95 1.00
C LEU A 278 10.05 6.21 0.59
N GLN A 279 10.18 4.92 0.21
CA GLN A 279 9.05 4.14 -0.31
C GLN A 279 9.30 2.63 -0.13
N GLY A 280 8.24 1.83 -0.18
CA GLY A 280 8.38 0.39 -0.10
C GLY A 280 9.07 -0.23 -1.32
N SER A 281 9.59 -1.46 -1.15
CA SER A 281 10.32 -2.19 -2.19
C SER A 281 9.56 -2.35 -3.50
N TRP A 282 8.22 -2.29 -3.47
CA TRP A 282 7.38 -2.38 -4.67
C TRP A 282 7.66 -1.29 -5.71
N VAL A 283 8.18 -0.13 -5.30
CA VAL A 283 8.45 0.97 -6.23
C VAL A 283 9.63 0.66 -7.15
N TYR A 284 10.49 -0.30 -6.77
CA TYR A 284 11.58 -0.75 -7.65
C TYR A 284 11.04 -1.28 -8.98
N GLY A 285 9.99 -2.10 -8.94
CA GLY A 285 9.29 -2.56 -10.15
C GLY A 285 8.71 -1.39 -10.98
N THR A 286 8.24 -0.33 -10.33
CA THR A 286 7.79 0.89 -11.02
C THR A 286 8.96 1.59 -11.72
N PHE A 287 10.12 1.74 -11.06
CA PHE A 287 11.32 2.28 -11.72
C PHE A 287 11.76 1.45 -12.93
N LYS A 288 11.72 0.12 -12.82
CA LYS A 288 12.04 -0.78 -13.95
C LYS A 288 11.07 -0.62 -15.12
N GLN A 289 9.79 -0.46 -14.84
CA GLN A 289 8.75 -0.33 -15.85
C GLN A 289 8.81 1.03 -16.55
N ASP A 290 8.92 2.11 -15.78
CA ASP A 290 8.79 3.48 -16.30
C ASP A 290 10.13 4.09 -16.74
N ALA A 291 11.25 3.64 -16.18
CA ALA A 291 12.59 4.16 -16.44
C ALA A 291 13.66 3.04 -16.48
N PRO A 292 13.53 2.03 -17.36
CA PRO A 292 14.44 0.87 -17.39
C PRO A 292 15.91 1.27 -17.57
N ASP A 293 16.21 2.24 -18.40
CA ASP A 293 17.59 2.73 -18.60
C ASP A 293 18.16 3.38 -17.34
N PHE A 294 17.33 4.08 -16.55
CA PHE A 294 17.75 4.69 -15.30
C PHE A 294 18.24 3.65 -14.28
N VAL A 295 17.52 2.51 -14.20
CA VAL A 295 17.90 1.38 -13.34
C VAL A 295 19.12 0.65 -13.92
N ALA A 296 19.12 0.30 -15.21
CA ALA A 296 20.18 -0.46 -15.86
C ALA A 296 21.54 0.27 -15.87
N ASP A 297 21.53 1.61 -15.95
CA ASP A 297 22.72 2.46 -15.89
C ASP A 297 23.25 2.64 -14.45
N GLY A 298 22.61 2.05 -13.43
CA GLY A 298 23.01 2.17 -12.02
C GLY A 298 22.69 3.54 -11.40
N ASN A 299 21.75 4.29 -11.97
CA ASN A 299 21.38 5.62 -11.48
C ASN A 299 20.39 5.54 -10.29
N LEU A 300 19.85 4.38 -9.95
CA LEU A 300 19.01 4.15 -8.78
C LEU A 300 19.82 3.52 -7.64
N GLY A 301 20.12 4.30 -6.61
CA GLY A 301 20.69 3.80 -5.36
C GLY A 301 19.61 3.50 -4.32
N PHE A 302 19.94 2.68 -3.33
CA PHE A 302 19.03 2.29 -2.26
C PHE A 302 19.80 2.04 -0.96
N LEU A 303 19.18 2.36 0.17
CA LEU A 303 19.76 2.21 1.51
C LEU A 303 18.66 2.10 2.59
N ASN A 304 19.06 1.67 3.78
CA ASN A 304 18.19 1.68 4.96
C ASN A 304 17.86 3.12 5.35
N PHE A 305 16.74 3.30 6.07
CA PHE A 305 16.47 4.59 6.71
C PHE A 305 17.59 4.95 7.70
N PRO A 306 18.08 6.19 7.69
CA PRO A 306 19.20 6.63 8.51
C PRO A 306 19.02 6.38 10.01
N ALA A 307 20.13 6.20 10.71
CA ALA A 307 20.17 6.11 12.15
C ALA A 307 19.97 7.48 12.81
N MET A 308 19.37 7.51 14.01
CA MET A 308 19.26 8.71 14.85
C MET A 308 20.35 8.68 15.92
N ASP A 309 21.15 9.73 16.03
CA ASP A 309 22.20 9.82 17.03
C ASP A 309 21.63 9.80 18.45
N GLY A 310 22.10 8.85 19.27
CA GLY A 310 21.62 8.65 20.62
C GLY A 310 20.24 8.00 20.73
N GLY A 311 19.65 7.58 19.63
CA GLY A 311 18.40 6.84 19.62
C GLY A 311 18.56 5.44 20.24
N ALA A 312 17.45 4.89 20.74
CA ALA A 312 17.42 3.58 21.40
C ALA A 312 17.11 2.42 20.43
N GLY A 313 16.59 2.72 19.23
CA GLY A 313 16.21 1.71 18.24
C GLY A 313 17.41 1.17 17.47
N ASP A 314 17.29 -0.09 17.03
CA ASP A 314 18.31 -0.70 16.17
C ASP A 314 18.19 -0.13 14.75
N PRO A 315 19.29 0.40 14.13
CA PRO A 315 19.25 0.91 12.76
C PRO A 315 18.90 -0.16 11.71
N ALA A 316 19.01 -1.44 12.05
CA ALA A 316 18.62 -2.55 11.19
C ALA A 316 17.14 -2.92 11.30
N ASN A 317 16.37 -2.33 12.23
CA ASN A 317 14.92 -2.50 12.25
C ASN A 317 14.29 -1.98 10.96
N VAL A 318 13.25 -2.67 10.49
CA VAL A 318 12.55 -2.39 9.25
C VAL A 318 11.08 -2.09 9.52
N VAL A 319 10.52 -1.15 8.77
CA VAL A 319 9.09 -0.90 8.72
C VAL A 319 8.56 -1.26 7.33
N GLY A 320 7.30 -1.64 7.23
CA GLY A 320 6.69 -1.98 5.94
C GLY A 320 5.59 -3.02 6.06
N ASN A 321 5.31 -3.71 4.96
CA ASN A 321 4.37 -4.83 4.96
C ASN A 321 5.13 -6.13 4.72
N PRO A 322 4.95 -7.16 5.57
CA PRO A 322 5.59 -8.46 5.33
C PRO A 322 5.20 -9.07 3.98
N ALA A 323 3.92 -8.90 3.58
CA ALA A 323 3.34 -9.22 2.28
C ALA A 323 1.97 -8.53 2.15
N ASN A 324 1.29 -8.73 1.02
CA ASN A 324 -0.17 -8.63 0.97
C ASN A 324 -0.77 -10.04 1.04
N TYR A 325 -2.08 -10.11 1.27
CA TYR A 325 -2.74 -11.37 1.60
C TYR A 325 -4.02 -11.56 0.79
N TRP A 326 -4.32 -12.82 0.47
CA TRP A 326 -5.64 -13.23 0.05
C TRP A 326 -6.43 -13.75 1.24
N SER A 327 -7.65 -13.29 1.40
CA SER A 327 -8.67 -13.93 2.24
C SER A 327 -9.81 -14.43 1.36
N VAL A 328 -10.53 -15.45 1.83
CA VAL A 328 -11.71 -15.99 1.12
C VAL A 328 -12.95 -15.39 1.73
N SER A 329 -13.82 -14.80 0.92
CA SER A 329 -15.08 -14.18 1.36
C SER A 329 -16.02 -15.22 1.96
N ALA A 330 -16.58 -14.92 3.12
CA ALA A 330 -17.61 -15.74 3.76
C ALA A 330 -18.97 -15.67 3.03
N ASP A 331 -19.19 -14.62 2.22
CA ASP A 331 -20.41 -14.45 1.43
C ASP A 331 -20.44 -15.33 0.16
N ALA A 332 -19.29 -15.87 -0.28
CA ALA A 332 -19.24 -16.77 -1.43
C ALA A 332 -19.88 -18.14 -1.11
N ASP A 333 -20.49 -18.77 -2.12
CA ASP A 333 -21.04 -20.11 -1.98
C ASP A 333 -19.95 -21.12 -1.54
N PRO A 334 -20.25 -22.11 -0.69
CA PRO A 334 -19.25 -23.05 -0.16
C PRO A 334 -18.43 -23.77 -1.25
N GLU A 335 -19.03 -24.11 -2.40
CA GLU A 335 -18.31 -24.72 -3.52
C GLU A 335 -17.31 -23.74 -4.15
N VAL A 336 -17.67 -22.46 -4.21
CA VAL A 336 -16.78 -21.39 -4.73
C VAL A 336 -15.65 -21.11 -3.74
N GLN A 337 -15.91 -21.18 -2.42
CA GLN A 337 -14.86 -21.06 -1.40
C GLN A 337 -13.81 -22.19 -1.53
N GLU A 338 -14.24 -23.43 -1.71
CA GLU A 338 -13.33 -24.57 -1.89
C GLU A 338 -12.48 -24.45 -3.14
N LEU A 339 -13.04 -23.96 -4.26
CA LEU A 339 -12.28 -23.68 -5.47
C LEU A 339 -11.24 -22.55 -5.29
N ALA A 340 -11.60 -21.50 -4.55
CA ALA A 340 -10.66 -20.45 -4.19
C ALA A 340 -9.51 -20.97 -3.32
N ILE A 341 -9.81 -21.84 -2.34
CA ILE A 341 -8.80 -22.50 -1.50
C ILE A 341 -7.88 -23.40 -2.35
N GLN A 342 -8.44 -24.12 -3.33
CA GLN A 342 -7.64 -24.91 -4.26
C GLN A 342 -6.68 -24.01 -5.07
N TYR A 343 -7.15 -22.89 -5.62
CA TYR A 343 -6.29 -21.90 -6.28
C TYR A 343 -5.14 -21.44 -5.36
N LEU A 344 -5.45 -21.12 -4.09
CA LEU A 344 -4.43 -20.67 -3.13
C LEU A 344 -3.33 -21.74 -2.93
N ASN A 345 -3.69 -23.01 -2.87
CA ASN A 345 -2.71 -24.08 -2.69
C ASN A 345 -1.91 -24.39 -3.94
N GLU A 346 -2.54 -24.39 -5.13
CA GLU A 346 -1.91 -24.90 -6.36
C GLU A 346 -1.21 -23.81 -7.17
N PHE A 347 -1.78 -22.59 -7.24
CA PHE A 347 -1.34 -21.53 -8.14
C PHE A 347 -0.71 -20.34 -7.42
N ASN A 348 -1.21 -19.94 -6.24
CA ASN A 348 -0.68 -18.79 -5.52
C ASN A 348 0.74 -19.07 -5.00
N LEU A 349 1.69 -18.16 -5.34
CA LEU A 349 3.11 -18.30 -5.01
C LEU A 349 3.72 -19.65 -5.47
N ASN A 350 3.24 -20.22 -6.58
CA ASN A 350 3.89 -21.34 -7.23
C ASN A 350 5.18 -20.89 -7.93
N GLN A 351 5.97 -21.84 -8.47
CA GLN A 351 7.27 -21.50 -9.07
C GLN A 351 7.16 -20.48 -10.21
N GLU A 352 6.13 -20.55 -11.05
CA GLU A 352 5.93 -19.62 -12.17
C GLU A 352 5.67 -18.19 -11.65
N MET A 353 4.85 -18.06 -10.61
CA MET A 353 4.58 -16.77 -9.97
C MET A 353 5.82 -16.22 -9.24
N VAL A 354 6.60 -17.09 -8.60
CA VAL A 354 7.89 -16.74 -7.99
C VAL A 354 8.87 -16.21 -9.04
N ASP A 355 9.02 -16.92 -10.16
CA ASP A 355 9.92 -16.50 -11.25
C ASP A 355 9.50 -15.15 -11.84
N SER A 356 8.18 -14.92 -11.97
CA SER A 356 7.64 -13.65 -12.46
C SER A 356 7.92 -12.48 -11.48
N PHE A 357 7.80 -12.70 -10.17
CA PHE A 357 8.18 -11.69 -9.17
C PHE A 357 9.67 -11.36 -9.21
N LEU A 358 10.54 -12.38 -9.26
CA LEU A 358 11.98 -12.17 -9.35
C LEU A 358 12.37 -11.39 -10.61
N ALA A 359 11.74 -11.69 -11.75
CA ALA A 359 12.00 -10.99 -13.02
C ALA A 359 11.66 -9.49 -12.98
N MET A 360 10.74 -9.07 -12.12
CA MET A 360 10.42 -7.65 -11.92
C MET A 360 11.24 -6.97 -10.80
N GLY A 361 12.13 -7.70 -10.12
CA GLY A 361 12.90 -7.19 -9.00
C GLY A 361 12.12 -7.18 -7.68
N ALA A 362 11.13 -8.05 -7.53
CA ALA A 362 10.37 -8.24 -6.28
C ALA A 362 10.78 -9.55 -5.59
N ILE A 363 10.78 -9.56 -4.26
CA ILE A 363 11.16 -10.74 -3.46
C ILE A 363 9.89 -11.42 -2.97
N PRO A 364 9.44 -12.52 -3.60
CA PRO A 364 8.23 -13.19 -3.17
C PRO A 364 8.35 -13.69 -1.72
N ALA A 365 7.22 -13.75 -1.01
CA ALA A 365 7.14 -14.17 0.39
C ALA A 365 7.37 -15.69 0.57
N VAL A 366 8.31 -16.26 -0.19
CA VAL A 366 8.65 -17.69 -0.25
C VAL A 366 10.01 -17.92 0.39
N ALA A 367 10.14 -19.00 1.13
CA ALA A 367 11.40 -19.37 1.79
C ALA A 367 12.42 -19.98 0.81
N GLY A 368 13.71 -19.83 1.11
CA GLY A 368 14.80 -20.52 0.40
C GLY A 368 15.15 -19.91 -0.94
N LEU A 369 15.05 -18.59 -1.10
CA LEU A 369 15.37 -17.87 -2.33
C LEU A 369 16.80 -17.37 -2.42
N GLU A 370 17.64 -17.58 -1.41
CA GLU A 370 18.98 -16.99 -1.27
C GLU A 370 19.87 -17.27 -2.49
N ASP A 371 19.79 -18.49 -3.04
CA ASP A 371 20.57 -18.90 -4.21
C ASP A 371 19.92 -18.51 -5.55
N SER A 372 18.68 -17.96 -5.51
CA SER A 372 17.90 -17.67 -6.71
C SER A 372 18.20 -16.30 -7.33
N PHE A 373 18.93 -15.44 -6.64
CA PHE A 373 19.25 -14.08 -7.10
C PHE A 373 20.51 -14.04 -7.98
N ALA A 374 21.40 -15.02 -7.83
CA ALA A 374 22.70 -15.05 -8.51
C ALA A 374 22.54 -14.98 -10.04
N GLY A 375 23.12 -13.96 -10.64
CA GLY A 375 23.13 -13.74 -12.09
C GLY A 375 21.86 -13.14 -12.66
N LEU A 376 20.91 -12.69 -11.83
CA LEU A 376 19.80 -11.84 -12.25
C LEU A 376 20.29 -10.40 -12.45
N ASP A 377 19.64 -9.66 -13.35
CA ASP A 377 19.99 -8.26 -13.62
C ASP A 377 19.82 -7.37 -12.37
N ASP A 378 18.94 -7.77 -11.45
CA ASP A 378 18.60 -7.05 -10.22
C ASP A 378 19.22 -7.67 -8.96
N GLU A 379 20.26 -8.51 -9.09
CA GLU A 379 20.89 -9.26 -7.99
C GLU A 379 21.23 -8.36 -6.79
N ASP A 380 21.78 -7.16 -7.05
CA ASP A 380 22.18 -6.22 -5.99
C ASP A 380 20.98 -5.72 -5.18
N PHE A 381 19.87 -5.37 -5.84
CA PHE A 381 18.66 -4.91 -5.18
C PHE A 381 17.95 -6.04 -4.44
N LEU A 382 17.78 -7.19 -5.10
CA LEU A 382 17.12 -8.37 -4.51
C LEU A 382 17.88 -8.84 -3.26
N SER A 383 19.22 -8.93 -3.33
CA SER A 383 20.04 -9.29 -2.19
C SER A 383 19.92 -8.27 -1.06
N PHE A 384 20.01 -6.97 -1.38
CA PHE A 384 19.88 -5.90 -0.38
C PHE A 384 18.53 -5.96 0.35
N ALA A 385 17.42 -6.00 -0.39
CA ALA A 385 16.10 -5.96 0.21
C ALA A 385 15.75 -7.27 0.96
N TYR A 386 16.25 -8.42 0.47
CA TYR A 386 16.12 -9.70 1.17
C TYR A 386 16.91 -9.71 2.47
N ASP A 387 18.16 -9.26 2.45
CA ASP A 387 19.00 -9.14 3.64
C ASP A 387 18.40 -8.19 4.68
N MET A 388 17.78 -7.08 4.25
CA MET A 388 17.03 -6.19 5.14
C MET A 388 15.96 -6.96 5.94
N VAL A 389 15.18 -7.80 5.26
CA VAL A 389 14.08 -8.55 5.89
C VAL A 389 14.59 -9.66 6.80
N LEU A 390 15.57 -10.43 6.32
CA LEU A 390 16.11 -11.58 7.07
C LEU A 390 16.87 -11.17 8.32
N ASN A 391 17.63 -10.07 8.24
CA ASN A 391 18.52 -9.63 9.31
C ASN A 391 17.88 -8.55 10.19
N ALA A 392 16.63 -8.12 9.92
CA ALA A 392 15.93 -7.17 10.76
C ALA A 392 15.71 -7.76 12.17
N PRO A 393 16.24 -7.14 13.24
CA PRO A 393 15.92 -7.54 14.60
C PRO A 393 14.41 -7.43 14.88
N HIS A 394 13.77 -6.43 14.26
CA HIS A 394 12.33 -6.21 14.30
C HIS A 394 11.82 -5.74 12.93
N PHE A 395 10.72 -6.36 12.45
CA PHE A 395 9.97 -5.92 11.28
C PHE A 395 8.62 -5.38 11.74
N GLN A 396 8.45 -4.07 11.70
CA GLN A 396 7.22 -3.40 12.11
C GLN A 396 6.23 -3.35 10.94
N LEU A 397 5.08 -4.00 11.10
CA LEU A 397 3.94 -3.85 10.18
C LEU A 397 3.51 -2.37 10.14
N SER A 398 3.20 -1.88 8.93
CA SER A 398 2.72 -0.51 8.73
C SER A 398 1.59 -0.17 9.69
N TRP A 399 1.69 0.99 10.37
CA TRP A 399 0.80 1.33 11.48
C TRP A 399 -0.66 1.46 11.08
N ASP A 400 -0.93 1.94 9.88
CA ASP A 400 -2.30 2.02 9.34
C ASP A 400 -2.91 0.63 9.07
N GLN A 401 -2.07 -0.38 8.88
CA GLN A 401 -2.50 -1.77 8.71
C GLN A 401 -2.59 -2.50 10.06
N ALA A 402 -1.67 -2.19 10.98
CA ALA A 402 -1.61 -2.81 12.29
C ALA A 402 -2.78 -2.38 13.20
N LEU A 403 -3.17 -1.11 13.15
CA LEU A 403 -4.28 -0.56 13.92
C LEU A 403 -5.64 -0.97 13.36
N ALA A 404 -6.67 -0.97 14.20
CA ALA A 404 -8.05 -1.08 13.76
C ALA A 404 -8.44 0.07 12.82
N PRO A 405 -9.45 -0.11 11.93
CA PRO A 405 -9.72 0.86 10.86
C PRO A 405 -9.97 2.31 11.31
N ALA A 406 -10.66 2.51 12.44
CA ALA A 406 -10.97 3.86 12.91
C ALA A 406 -9.73 4.58 13.49
N PRO A 407 -8.93 4.01 14.41
CA PRO A 407 -7.64 4.56 14.81
C PRO A 407 -6.66 4.76 13.65
N ALA A 408 -6.61 3.85 12.69
CA ALA A 408 -5.76 3.97 11.50
C ALA A 408 -6.12 5.20 10.66
N GLN A 409 -7.42 5.44 10.43
CA GLN A 409 -7.88 6.62 9.69
C GLN A 409 -7.57 7.92 10.45
N GLU A 410 -7.73 7.93 11.77
CA GLU A 410 -7.41 9.10 12.60
C GLU A 410 -5.90 9.38 12.58
N LEU A 411 -5.07 8.33 12.62
CA LEU A 411 -3.61 8.45 12.47
C LEU A 411 -3.24 9.15 11.15
N LEU A 412 -3.77 8.65 10.03
CA LEU A 412 -3.52 9.23 8.70
C LEU A 412 -3.96 10.70 8.63
N ASN A 413 -5.14 11.02 9.14
CA ASN A 413 -5.67 12.38 9.14
C ASN A 413 -4.80 13.34 9.96
N ASN A 414 -4.40 12.95 11.16
CA ASN A 414 -3.57 13.78 12.02
C ASN A 414 -2.14 13.92 11.48
N LEU A 415 -1.59 12.86 10.91
CA LEU A 415 -0.25 12.91 10.33
C LEU A 415 -0.18 13.85 9.12
N SER A 416 -1.15 13.77 8.21
CA SER A 416 -1.23 14.70 7.08
C SER A 416 -1.31 16.17 7.54
N ARG A 417 -2.04 16.44 8.64
CA ARG A 417 -2.10 17.79 9.23
C ARG A 417 -0.77 18.25 9.84
N ILE A 418 0.08 17.32 10.34
CA ILE A 418 1.47 17.62 10.76
C ILE A 418 2.30 18.05 9.55
N PHE A 419 2.28 17.27 8.45
CA PHE A 419 3.03 17.62 7.24
C PHE A 419 2.57 18.93 6.60
N LEU A 420 1.28 19.28 6.72
CA LEU A 420 0.73 20.55 6.25
C LEU A 420 0.94 21.71 7.22
N GLY A 421 1.51 21.47 8.41
CA GLY A 421 1.72 22.49 9.44
C GLY A 421 0.42 23.00 10.11
N GLU A 422 -0.67 22.21 10.01
CA GLU A 422 -1.99 22.59 10.53
C GLU A 422 -2.15 22.29 12.03
N ILE A 423 -1.42 21.30 12.55
CA ILE A 423 -1.41 20.94 13.97
C ILE A 423 0.01 20.79 14.50
N GLN A 424 0.15 20.80 15.82
CA GLN A 424 1.39 20.58 16.53
C GLN A 424 1.41 19.18 17.17
N PRO A 425 2.59 18.64 17.57
CA PRO A 425 2.72 17.33 18.18
C PRO A 425 1.77 17.07 19.35
N ASP A 426 1.53 18.05 20.23
CA ASP A 426 0.62 17.92 21.37
C ASP A 426 -0.83 17.66 20.95
N GLU A 427 -1.30 18.27 19.86
CA GLU A 427 -2.64 18.03 19.32
C GLU A 427 -2.72 16.64 18.69
N PHE A 428 -1.71 16.22 17.93
CA PHE A 428 -1.61 14.86 17.40
C PHE A 428 -1.71 13.83 18.52
N VAL A 429 -0.89 13.94 19.56
CA VAL A 429 -0.86 13.03 20.72
C VAL A 429 -2.21 12.98 21.42
N THR A 430 -2.86 14.14 21.61
CA THR A 430 -4.19 14.22 22.23
C THR A 430 -5.23 13.47 21.41
N ASN A 431 -5.25 13.69 20.10
CA ASN A 431 -6.19 13.04 19.18
C ASN A 431 -5.98 11.53 19.13
N MET A 432 -4.72 11.08 19.08
CA MET A 432 -4.40 9.66 19.01
C MET A 432 -4.69 8.93 20.34
N ASN A 433 -4.43 9.55 21.49
CA ASN A 433 -4.81 8.96 22.78
C ASN A 433 -6.33 8.79 22.91
N ALA A 434 -7.12 9.69 22.34
CA ALA A 434 -8.58 9.56 22.34
C ALA A 434 -9.07 8.33 21.56
N THR A 435 -8.26 7.74 20.68
CA THR A 435 -8.58 6.50 19.98
C THR A 435 -8.35 5.23 20.81
N LEU A 436 -7.59 5.32 21.91
CA LEU A 436 -7.32 4.17 22.79
C LEU A 436 -8.52 3.82 23.70
N ASP A 437 -9.42 4.78 23.93
CA ASP A 437 -10.58 4.64 24.78
C ASP A 437 -11.88 4.29 24.00
N ALA A 438 -11.80 4.10 22.67
CA ALA A 438 -12.95 4.03 21.77
C ALA A 438 -13.42 2.61 21.46
#